data_0a800b24f97c117d21ccaea31279e587
#
_entry.id   0a800b24f97c117d21ccaea31279e587
#
_cell.length_a   1.000
_cell.length_b   1.000
_cell.length_c   1.000
_cell.angle_alpha   90.00
_cell.angle_beta   90.00
_cell.angle_gamma   90.00
#
_symmetry.space_group_name_H-M   'P 1'
#
loop_
_entity.id
_entity.type
_entity.pdbx_description
1 polymer ?
#
loop_
_entity_poly.entity_id
_entity_poly.type
_entity_poly.pdbx_seq_one_letter_code
_entity_poly.pdbx_strand_id
1 'polypeptide(L)'
;NLQKFYVNHIFYYYTYLMVKSLIKNKLRTLSIDRYPGIFRPSSSPFLTGDSIRNYCDHIFDETSSFNPLDVKENDIIFLKTDLKNIYFKYYHPSIRSKYILITHNSDISIEKEDLVYLDNKIKHWFATKLNVLASNNLSALPYGLENRRWLKNGLVKNYKRILTVPTKKNDRILCSFNPNTNLVERAPLMNIAKQKKDIIDINNFAESNTYLKELSNYSFNLCPEGNNYESHRIWESLIFKTTPIVINNIVNQNFYNMGIPLIILDSWNDLINLTINDLHKINKKNLNKNYEIFVDLNFWKSQIQLAKS
;
A
#
# COMPACT_ATOMS: atom_id res chain seq x y z
N ASN A 1 53.01 13.68 15.60
CA ASN A 1 51.72 13.72 16.36
C ASN A 1 50.47 13.87 15.49
N LEU A 2 50.53 14.52 14.34
CA LEU A 2 49.39 14.67 13.42
C LEU A 2 48.97 13.34 12.76
N GLN A 3 49.88 12.48 12.38
CA GLN A 3 49.55 11.16 11.79
C GLN A 3 48.81 10.23 12.77
N LYS A 4 49.17 10.22 14.05
CA LYS A 4 48.43 9.46 15.08
C LYS A 4 47.01 10.00 15.30
N PHE A 5 46.81 11.31 15.17
CA PHE A 5 45.47 11.92 15.29
C PHE A 5 44.56 11.54 14.13
N TYR A 6 45.08 11.53 12.90
CA TYR A 6 44.31 11.12 11.71
C TYR A 6 43.95 9.63 11.74
N VAL A 7 44.87 8.75 12.14
CA VAL A 7 44.63 7.30 12.23
C VAL A 7 43.54 7.00 13.27
N ASN A 8 43.60 7.66 14.43
CA ASN A 8 42.56 7.48 15.46
C ASN A 8 41.20 7.98 15.00
N HIS A 9 41.11 9.12 14.29
CA HIS A 9 39.86 9.64 13.77
C HIS A 9 39.24 8.73 12.72
N ILE A 10 40.07 8.16 11.82
CA ILE A 10 39.60 7.19 10.82
C ILE A 10 39.16 5.90 11.51
N PHE A 11 39.87 5.40 12.51
CA PHE A 11 39.47 4.21 13.26
C PHE A 11 38.13 4.44 14.01
N TYR A 12 37.92 5.57 14.67
CA TYR A 12 36.68 5.91 15.33
C TYR A 12 35.50 6.04 14.33
N TYR A 13 35.74 6.61 13.16
CA TYR A 13 34.71 6.73 12.11
C TYR A 13 34.30 5.37 11.58
N TYR A 14 35.25 4.46 11.27
CA TYR A 14 34.92 3.10 10.82
C TYR A 14 34.22 2.28 11.91
N THR A 15 34.66 2.39 13.16
CA THR A 15 34.00 1.74 14.30
C THR A 15 32.58 2.24 14.48
N TYR A 16 32.35 3.55 14.37
CA TYR A 16 31.01 4.14 14.38
C TYR A 16 30.11 3.59 13.26
N LEU A 17 30.60 3.53 12.03
CA LEU A 17 29.86 2.99 10.90
C LEU A 17 29.53 1.49 11.09
N MET A 18 30.45 0.73 11.61
CA MET A 18 30.29 -0.70 11.90
C MET A 18 29.22 -0.94 12.99
N VAL A 19 29.29 -0.20 14.09
CA VAL A 19 28.31 -0.25 15.17
C VAL A 19 26.93 0.18 14.67
N LYS A 20 26.85 1.25 13.87
CA LYS A 20 25.62 1.72 13.25
C LYS A 20 25.01 0.66 12.32
N SER A 21 25.84 -0.05 11.56
CA SER A 21 25.41 -1.16 10.71
C SER A 21 24.90 -2.36 11.52
N LEU A 22 25.58 -2.72 12.62
CA LEU A 22 25.16 -3.80 13.52
C LEU A 22 23.83 -3.49 14.20
N ILE A 23 23.64 -2.26 14.70
CA ILE A 23 22.39 -1.80 15.30
C ILE A 23 21.28 -1.84 14.25
N LYS A 24 21.56 -1.35 13.04
CA LYS A 24 20.59 -1.37 11.91
C LYS A 24 20.18 -2.80 11.58
N ASN A 25 21.11 -3.74 11.50
CA ASN A 25 20.79 -5.14 11.21
C ASN A 25 19.98 -5.79 12.33
N LYS A 26 20.29 -5.50 13.60
CA LYS A 26 19.54 -6.01 14.75
C LYS A 26 18.10 -5.44 14.80
N LEU A 27 17.93 -4.16 14.47
CA LEU A 27 16.60 -3.53 14.35
C LEU A 27 15.78 -4.14 13.19
N ARG A 28 16.44 -4.54 12.11
CA ARG A 28 15.81 -5.26 10.98
C ARG A 28 15.22 -6.60 11.41
N THR A 29 15.98 -7.38 12.19
CA THR A 29 15.50 -8.68 12.70
C THR A 29 14.31 -8.55 13.65
N LEU A 30 14.10 -7.36 14.24
CA LEU A 30 12.98 -7.07 15.14
C LEU A 30 11.75 -6.50 14.42
N SER A 31 11.69 -6.51 13.09
CA SER A 31 10.59 -5.91 12.29
C SER A 31 10.36 -4.43 12.48
N ILE A 32 11.33 -3.72 12.96
CA ILE A 32 11.23 -2.26 13.07
C ILE A 32 11.50 -1.62 11.70
N ASP A 33 12.04 -2.40 10.76
CA ASP A 33 12.41 -2.00 9.41
C ASP A 33 11.57 -2.67 8.31
N ARG A 34 11.95 -2.40 7.08
CA ARG A 34 11.39 -2.92 5.82
C ARG A 34 11.42 -4.45 5.70
N TYR A 35 12.33 -5.10 6.43
CA TYR A 35 12.49 -6.55 6.39
C TYR A 35 11.65 -7.23 7.47
N PRO A 36 11.19 -8.44 7.17
CA PRO A 36 10.36 -9.20 8.10
C PRO A 36 11.13 -9.50 9.39
N GLY A 37 10.46 -9.41 10.47
CA GLY A 37 10.91 -9.78 11.79
C GLY A 37 9.71 -10.12 12.66
N ILE A 38 9.94 -10.37 13.94
CA ILE A 38 8.93 -10.89 14.87
C ILE A 38 7.89 -9.83 15.23
N PHE A 39 8.27 -8.54 15.31
CA PHE A 39 7.38 -7.47 15.78
C PHE A 39 6.74 -6.72 14.62
N ARG A 40 5.48 -6.99 14.36
CA ARG A 40 4.65 -6.35 13.31
C ARG A 40 3.43 -5.68 13.91
N PRO A 41 3.55 -4.45 14.41
CA PRO A 41 2.45 -3.77 15.08
C PRO A 41 1.37 -3.35 14.10
N SER A 42 0.11 -3.55 14.48
CA SER A 42 -1.03 -3.01 13.76
C SER A 42 -0.98 -1.48 13.69
N SER A 43 -1.43 -0.92 12.58
CA SER A 43 -1.63 0.51 12.37
C SER A 43 -3.10 0.93 12.57
N SER A 44 -3.88 0.17 13.34
CA SER A 44 -5.28 0.51 13.64
C SER A 44 -5.42 2.00 14.04
N PRO A 45 -6.44 2.71 13.54
CA PRO A 45 -7.61 2.22 12.81
C PRO A 45 -7.40 2.03 11.30
N PHE A 46 -6.20 2.28 10.77
CA PHE A 46 -5.96 2.24 9.34
C PHE A 46 -5.62 0.85 8.82
N LEU A 47 -6.08 0.57 7.60
CA LEU A 47 -5.70 -0.62 6.85
C LEU A 47 -4.22 -0.54 6.46
N THR A 48 -3.47 -1.54 6.85
CA THR A 48 -2.12 -1.86 6.39
C THR A 48 -1.98 -3.37 6.30
N GLY A 49 -0.97 -3.87 5.59
CA GLY A 49 -0.74 -5.31 5.54
C GLY A 49 -0.53 -5.95 6.92
N ASP A 50 0.19 -5.27 7.82
CA ASP A 50 0.39 -5.79 9.17
C ASP A 50 -0.87 -5.66 10.05
N SER A 51 -1.74 -4.66 9.78
CA SER A 51 -3.01 -4.55 10.48
C SER A 51 -3.97 -5.69 10.14
N ILE A 52 -4.07 -6.03 8.85
CA ILE A 52 -4.91 -7.14 8.39
C ILE A 52 -4.31 -8.50 8.77
N ARG A 53 -2.99 -8.63 8.69
CA ARG A 53 -2.25 -9.82 9.16
C ARG A 53 -2.58 -10.14 10.62
N ASN A 54 -2.57 -9.14 11.49
CA ASN A 54 -2.86 -9.31 12.92
C ASN A 54 -4.33 -9.61 13.23
N TYR A 55 -5.21 -9.51 12.24
CA TYR A 55 -6.62 -9.87 12.35
C TYR A 55 -6.90 -11.33 11.97
N CYS A 56 -5.99 -11.99 11.25
CA CYS A 56 -6.17 -13.34 10.75
C CYS A 56 -5.92 -14.39 11.82
N ASP A 57 -6.62 -15.54 11.72
CA ASP A 57 -6.51 -16.67 12.65
C ASP A 57 -5.21 -17.44 12.43
N HIS A 58 -4.77 -17.57 11.17
CA HIS A 58 -3.55 -18.25 10.77
C HIS A 58 -2.69 -17.34 9.89
N ILE A 59 -1.37 -17.43 10.04
CA ILE A 59 -0.40 -16.60 9.32
C ILE A 59 0.62 -17.50 8.64
N PHE A 60 0.77 -17.30 7.33
CA PHE A 60 1.81 -17.93 6.52
C PHE A 60 2.66 -16.86 5.84
N ASP A 61 3.78 -16.55 6.46
CA ASP A 61 4.77 -15.59 5.95
C ASP A 61 6.19 -16.03 6.37
N GLU A 62 7.18 -15.20 6.12
CA GLU A 62 8.58 -15.48 6.44
C GLU A 62 8.88 -15.57 7.95
N THR A 63 7.92 -15.24 8.81
CA THR A 63 8.10 -15.26 10.27
C THR A 63 7.19 -16.25 10.97
N SER A 64 6.16 -16.71 10.28
CA SER A 64 5.11 -17.54 10.88
C SER A 64 4.62 -18.59 9.90
N SER A 65 4.33 -19.77 10.43
CA SER A 65 3.63 -20.86 9.74
C SER A 65 2.66 -21.52 10.74
N PHE A 66 1.77 -22.35 10.24
CA PHE A 66 0.77 -23.04 11.05
C PHE A 66 0.63 -24.50 10.58
N ASN A 67 0.02 -25.35 11.42
CA ASN A 67 -0.35 -26.69 11.00
C ASN A 67 -1.66 -26.63 10.19
N PRO A 68 -1.67 -27.06 8.91
CA PRO A 68 -2.90 -27.02 8.07
C PRO A 68 -4.09 -27.78 8.65
N LEU A 69 -3.87 -28.78 9.51
CA LEU A 69 -4.91 -29.55 10.15
C LEU A 69 -5.64 -28.79 11.27
N ASP A 70 -5.08 -27.69 11.76
CA ASP A 70 -5.69 -26.87 12.81
C ASP A 70 -6.69 -25.85 12.26
N VAL A 71 -6.76 -25.69 10.92
CA VAL A 71 -7.69 -24.77 10.25
C VAL A 71 -9.13 -25.24 10.42
N LYS A 72 -9.96 -24.39 10.97
CA LYS A 72 -11.39 -24.62 11.19
C LYS A 72 -12.24 -23.95 10.11
N GLU A 73 -13.52 -24.31 10.11
CA GLU A 73 -14.50 -23.71 9.20
C GLU A 73 -14.58 -22.17 9.42
N ASN A 74 -14.47 -21.41 8.33
CA ASN A 74 -14.47 -19.96 8.31
C ASN A 74 -13.25 -19.26 8.98
N ASP A 75 -12.18 -19.98 9.28
CA ASP A 75 -10.94 -19.33 9.70
C ASP A 75 -10.40 -18.42 8.58
N ILE A 76 -9.67 -17.41 8.97
CA ILE A 76 -9.03 -16.44 8.08
C ILE A 76 -7.53 -16.74 8.03
N ILE A 77 -7.02 -17.02 6.84
CA ILE A 77 -5.59 -17.28 6.61
C ILE A 77 -4.96 -16.09 5.93
N PHE A 78 -3.94 -15.51 6.57
CA PHE A 78 -3.03 -14.54 5.94
C PHE A 78 -1.91 -15.26 5.23
N LEU A 79 -1.74 -14.98 3.96
CA LEU A 79 -0.65 -15.48 3.11
C LEU A 79 0.15 -14.31 2.54
N LYS A 80 1.45 -14.26 2.84
CA LYS A 80 2.34 -13.37 2.09
C LYS A 80 2.43 -13.85 0.65
N THR A 81 2.05 -13.00 -0.32
CA THR A 81 1.88 -13.42 -1.72
C THR A 81 3.14 -14.03 -2.33
N ASP A 82 4.35 -13.61 -1.90
CA ASP A 82 5.62 -14.22 -2.34
C ASP A 82 5.68 -15.73 -2.08
N LEU A 83 4.97 -16.22 -1.09
CA LEU A 83 4.97 -17.62 -0.67
C LEU A 83 3.81 -18.43 -1.26
N LYS A 84 3.01 -17.86 -2.18
CA LYS A 84 1.81 -18.52 -2.72
C LYS A 84 2.09 -19.91 -3.29
N ASN A 85 3.16 -20.07 -4.05
CA ASN A 85 3.48 -21.36 -4.67
C ASN A 85 3.79 -22.46 -3.63
N ILE A 86 4.51 -22.10 -2.55
CA ILE A 86 4.83 -23.02 -1.44
C ILE A 86 3.55 -23.36 -0.69
N TYR A 87 2.74 -22.35 -0.38
CA TYR A 87 1.49 -22.52 0.33
C TYR A 87 0.53 -23.45 -0.43
N PHE A 88 0.25 -23.19 -1.70
CA PHE A 88 -0.67 -23.98 -2.49
C PHE A 88 -0.16 -25.38 -2.79
N LYS A 89 1.15 -25.57 -2.86
CA LYS A 89 1.74 -26.89 -3.09
C LYS A 89 1.75 -27.77 -1.84
N TYR A 90 2.02 -27.22 -0.66
CA TYR A 90 2.33 -28.01 0.53
C TYR A 90 1.36 -27.84 1.70
N TYR A 91 0.70 -26.69 1.84
CA TYR A 91 -0.20 -26.39 2.96
C TYR A 91 -1.66 -26.55 2.58
N HIS A 92 -2.10 -25.88 1.54
CA HIS A 92 -3.48 -25.90 1.07
C HIS A 92 -4.04 -27.31 0.85
N PRO A 93 -3.33 -28.30 0.24
CA PRO A 93 -3.88 -29.64 0.05
C PRO A 93 -4.28 -30.34 1.35
N SER A 94 -3.58 -30.07 2.45
CA SER A 94 -3.81 -30.68 3.77
C SER A 94 -4.91 -30.02 4.58
N ILE A 95 -5.37 -28.80 4.20
CA ILE A 95 -6.50 -28.14 4.86
C ILE A 95 -7.79 -28.88 4.50
N ARG A 96 -8.60 -29.17 5.51
CA ARG A 96 -9.86 -29.96 5.38
C ARG A 96 -11.12 -29.11 5.43
N SER A 97 -11.03 -27.91 6.05
CA SER A 97 -12.15 -27.01 6.26
C SER A 97 -12.19 -25.93 5.16
N LYS A 98 -13.35 -25.31 4.98
CA LYS A 98 -13.46 -24.10 4.14
C LYS A 98 -12.99 -22.89 4.93
N TYR A 99 -12.26 -22.00 4.26
CA TYR A 99 -11.62 -20.85 4.90
C TYR A 99 -11.62 -19.62 4.00
N ILE A 100 -11.32 -18.45 4.60
CA ILE A 100 -11.11 -17.19 3.91
C ILE A 100 -9.61 -17.00 3.69
N LEU A 101 -9.20 -16.72 2.47
CA LEU A 101 -7.80 -16.42 2.13
C LEU A 101 -7.58 -14.92 1.98
N ILE A 102 -6.51 -14.41 2.57
CA ILE A 102 -6.04 -13.04 2.36
C ILE A 102 -4.60 -13.08 1.88
N THR A 103 -4.34 -12.57 0.67
CA THR A 103 -2.97 -12.40 0.14
C THR A 103 -2.56 -10.94 0.21
N HIS A 104 -1.39 -10.66 0.83
CA HIS A 104 -0.91 -9.31 1.08
C HIS A 104 0.63 -9.25 1.27
N ASN A 105 1.15 -8.05 1.60
CA ASN A 105 2.55 -7.78 1.99
C ASN A 105 3.59 -8.17 0.93
N SER A 106 3.26 -8.02 -0.35
CA SER A 106 4.13 -8.38 -1.47
C SER A 106 3.98 -7.40 -2.63
N ASP A 107 5.01 -7.32 -3.47
CA ASP A 107 4.92 -6.66 -4.77
C ASP A 107 4.41 -7.59 -5.89
N ILE A 108 4.18 -8.88 -5.59
CA ILE A 108 3.62 -9.85 -6.53
C ILE A 108 2.10 -9.66 -6.62
N SER A 109 1.57 -9.65 -7.84
CA SER A 109 0.14 -9.63 -8.16
C SER A 109 -0.49 -11.03 -8.15
N ILE A 110 -1.81 -11.04 -8.07
CA ILE A 110 -2.62 -12.23 -8.36
C ILE A 110 -3.08 -12.12 -9.80
N GLU A 111 -2.65 -13.07 -10.61
CA GLU A 111 -2.85 -13.13 -12.05
C GLU A 111 -3.90 -14.19 -12.43
N LYS A 112 -4.28 -14.23 -13.70
CA LYS A 112 -5.26 -15.21 -14.21
C LYS A 112 -4.84 -16.66 -13.94
N GLU A 113 -3.56 -16.94 -14.01
CA GLU A 113 -2.99 -18.27 -13.77
C GLU A 113 -3.16 -18.72 -12.32
N ASP A 114 -3.23 -17.78 -11.39
CA ASP A 114 -3.41 -18.08 -9.96
C ASP A 114 -4.85 -18.54 -9.63
N LEU A 115 -5.81 -18.29 -10.53
CA LEU A 115 -7.20 -18.69 -10.31
C LEU A 115 -7.39 -20.22 -10.26
N VAL A 116 -6.44 -21.00 -10.74
CA VAL A 116 -6.42 -22.45 -10.58
C VAL A 116 -6.44 -22.87 -9.10
N TYR A 117 -5.97 -22.00 -8.20
CA TYR A 117 -5.96 -22.26 -6.76
C TYR A 117 -7.29 -21.95 -6.06
N LEU A 118 -8.20 -21.23 -6.72
CA LEU A 118 -9.50 -20.87 -6.17
C LEU A 118 -10.47 -22.06 -6.28
N ASP A 119 -10.28 -23.04 -5.41
CA ASP A 119 -11.10 -24.25 -5.32
C ASP A 119 -12.25 -24.09 -4.30
N ASN A 120 -12.98 -25.19 -4.05
CA ASN A 120 -14.13 -25.23 -3.15
C ASN A 120 -13.77 -25.07 -1.65
N LYS A 121 -12.49 -25.14 -1.27
CA LYS A 121 -12.03 -24.90 0.10
C LYS A 121 -11.82 -23.43 0.40
N ILE A 122 -11.49 -22.62 -0.61
CA ILE A 122 -11.39 -21.17 -0.45
C ILE A 122 -12.79 -20.57 -0.62
N LYS A 123 -13.44 -20.26 0.49
CA LYS A 123 -14.78 -19.69 0.51
C LYS A 123 -14.77 -18.30 -0.12
N HIS A 124 -13.75 -17.49 0.19
CA HIS A 124 -13.51 -16.21 -0.42
C HIS A 124 -12.01 -15.86 -0.38
N TRP A 125 -11.51 -15.26 -1.44
CA TRP A 125 -10.14 -14.78 -1.53
C TRP A 125 -10.11 -13.25 -1.64
N PHE A 126 -9.54 -12.59 -0.65
CA PHE A 126 -9.23 -11.17 -0.67
C PHE A 126 -7.77 -10.98 -1.09
N ALA A 127 -7.53 -10.32 -2.22
CA ALA A 127 -6.21 -10.24 -2.81
C ALA A 127 -5.77 -8.79 -3.07
N THR A 128 -4.59 -8.42 -2.58
CA THR A 128 -3.94 -7.19 -3.04
C THR A 128 -3.41 -7.35 -4.45
N LYS A 129 -3.34 -6.24 -5.19
CA LYS A 129 -2.83 -6.24 -6.58
C LYS A 129 -3.50 -7.30 -7.45
N LEU A 130 -4.82 -7.37 -7.35
CA LEU A 130 -5.66 -8.32 -8.09
C LEU A 130 -5.73 -7.90 -9.56
N ASN A 131 -4.90 -8.51 -10.41
CA ASN A 131 -4.82 -8.23 -11.85
C ASN A 131 -5.77 -9.09 -12.69
N VAL A 132 -6.90 -9.45 -12.11
CA VAL A 132 -8.06 -10.04 -12.78
C VAL A 132 -9.31 -9.37 -12.24
N LEU A 133 -10.42 -9.43 -12.98
CA LEU A 133 -11.67 -8.85 -12.49
C LEU A 133 -12.17 -9.63 -11.26
N ALA A 134 -12.62 -8.89 -10.26
CA ALA A 134 -13.26 -9.46 -9.08
C ALA A 134 -14.49 -10.31 -9.45
N SER A 135 -14.79 -11.31 -8.64
CA SER A 135 -15.92 -12.23 -8.81
C SER A 135 -16.59 -12.50 -7.46
N ASN A 136 -17.62 -13.37 -7.44
CA ASN A 136 -18.39 -13.64 -6.22
C ASN A 136 -17.54 -14.10 -5.03
N ASN A 137 -16.45 -14.83 -5.27
CA ASN A 137 -15.57 -15.38 -4.24
C ASN A 137 -14.12 -14.87 -4.34
N LEU A 138 -13.90 -13.77 -5.08
CA LEU A 138 -12.60 -13.13 -5.26
C LEU A 138 -12.76 -11.62 -5.26
N SER A 139 -12.16 -10.94 -4.28
CA SER A 139 -12.27 -9.48 -4.13
C SER A 139 -10.91 -8.82 -4.06
N ALA A 140 -10.80 -7.64 -4.67
CA ALA A 140 -9.63 -6.80 -4.48
C ALA A 140 -9.58 -6.30 -3.03
N LEU A 141 -8.38 -6.39 -2.44
CA LEU A 141 -8.07 -5.80 -1.14
C LEU A 141 -7.04 -4.70 -1.35
N PRO A 142 -7.24 -3.49 -0.80
CA PRO A 142 -6.24 -2.44 -0.88
C PRO A 142 -4.91 -2.82 -0.25
N TYR A 143 -3.82 -2.36 -0.86
CA TYR A 143 -2.50 -2.41 -0.22
C TYR A 143 -2.46 -1.56 1.06
N GLY A 144 -3.29 -0.52 1.09
CA GLY A 144 -3.45 0.36 2.24
C GLY A 144 -2.26 1.27 2.48
N LEU A 145 -2.15 1.76 3.71
CA LEU A 145 -1.01 2.57 4.13
C LEU A 145 0.24 1.69 4.30
N GLU A 146 1.40 2.33 4.29
CA GLU A 146 2.65 1.62 4.56
C GLU A 146 2.66 1.05 5.98
N ASN A 147 3.17 -0.18 6.13
CA ASN A 147 3.39 -0.79 7.43
C ASN A 147 4.32 0.08 8.29
N ARG A 148 4.16 0.03 9.60
CA ARG A 148 5.01 0.79 10.53
C ARG A 148 6.46 0.31 10.44
N ARG A 149 7.34 1.22 10.03
CA ARG A 149 8.76 0.92 9.85
C ARG A 149 9.62 2.03 10.44
N TRP A 150 10.66 1.66 11.15
CA TRP A 150 11.70 2.59 11.66
C TRP A 150 11.18 3.78 12.46
N LEU A 151 9.99 3.73 13.02
CA LEU A 151 9.36 4.91 13.62
C LEU A 151 9.30 6.10 12.65
N LYS A 152 9.37 5.85 11.35
CA LYS A 152 9.46 6.88 10.29
C LYS A 152 8.24 6.88 9.37
N ASN A 153 7.88 5.73 8.81
CA ASN A 153 6.74 5.59 7.90
C ASN A 153 5.57 4.86 8.57
N GLY A 154 4.37 5.01 8.03
CA GLY A 154 3.17 4.32 8.53
C GLY A 154 2.75 4.69 9.96
N LEU A 155 3.20 5.82 10.47
CA LEU A 155 2.94 6.22 11.86
C LEU A 155 1.53 6.82 12.00
N VAL A 156 0.63 6.08 12.62
CA VAL A 156 -0.77 6.49 12.90
C VAL A 156 -0.87 7.90 13.49
N LYS A 157 0.02 8.25 14.43
CA LYS A 157 0.04 9.57 15.06
C LYS A 157 0.21 10.73 14.07
N ASN A 158 0.94 10.52 12.97
CA ASN A 158 1.17 11.57 11.97
C ASN A 158 -0.11 11.84 11.17
N TYR A 159 -0.82 10.79 10.73
CA TYR A 159 -2.11 10.93 10.05
C TYR A 159 -3.13 11.61 10.96
N LYS A 160 -3.30 11.12 12.20
CA LYS A 160 -4.25 11.69 13.19
C LYS A 160 -3.96 13.17 13.44
N ARG A 161 -2.70 13.56 13.62
CA ARG A 161 -2.32 14.96 13.85
C ARG A 161 -2.66 15.87 12.67
N ILE A 162 -2.44 15.41 11.45
CA ILE A 162 -2.75 16.21 10.25
C ILE A 162 -4.26 16.35 10.11
N LEU A 163 -5.04 15.30 10.36
CA LEU A 163 -6.50 15.32 10.29
C LEU A 163 -7.15 16.30 11.30
N THR A 164 -6.47 16.67 12.40
CA THR A 164 -7.00 17.66 13.35
C THR A 164 -6.83 19.11 12.89
N VAL A 165 -6.04 19.35 11.85
CA VAL A 165 -5.79 20.69 11.33
C VAL A 165 -6.76 20.97 10.18
N PRO A 166 -7.62 22.00 10.30
CA PRO A 166 -8.45 22.42 9.18
C PRO A 166 -7.58 22.82 7.98
N THR A 167 -7.84 22.24 6.83
CA THR A 167 -7.10 22.53 5.59
C THR A 167 -8.03 23.11 4.54
N LYS A 168 -7.61 24.20 3.90
CA LYS A 168 -8.22 24.70 2.66
C LYS A 168 -7.52 24.02 1.49
N LYS A 169 -8.27 23.28 0.69
CA LYS A 169 -7.72 22.60 -0.48
C LYS A 169 -7.24 23.60 -1.52
N ASN A 170 -6.03 23.37 -2.03
CA ASN A 170 -5.51 24.02 -3.23
C ASN A 170 -6.05 23.25 -4.45
N ASP A 171 -6.68 23.96 -5.36
CA ASP A 171 -7.24 23.38 -6.60
C ASP A 171 -6.13 23.14 -7.63
N ARG A 172 -5.19 22.28 -7.25
CA ARG A 172 -4.05 21.87 -8.07
C ARG A 172 -3.79 20.38 -7.85
N ILE A 173 -2.93 19.84 -8.67
CA ILE A 173 -2.49 18.46 -8.62
C ILE A 173 -1.13 18.41 -7.94
N LEU A 174 -1.00 17.62 -6.88
CA LEU A 174 0.31 17.29 -6.31
C LEU A 174 1.00 16.21 -7.14
N CYS A 175 2.23 16.46 -7.55
CA CYS A 175 3.13 15.47 -8.15
C CYS A 175 4.31 15.26 -7.21
N SER A 176 4.28 14.17 -6.43
CA SER A 176 5.33 13.86 -5.44
C SER A 176 5.64 12.37 -5.41
N PHE A 177 6.56 11.94 -6.26
CA PHE A 177 7.03 10.55 -6.32
C PHE A 177 8.47 10.48 -6.80
N ASN A 178 9.16 9.38 -6.46
CA ASN A 178 10.49 9.09 -6.99
C ASN A 178 10.36 8.44 -8.38
N PRO A 179 10.86 9.10 -9.45
CA PRO A 179 10.81 8.53 -10.80
C PRO A 179 11.53 7.18 -10.91
N ASN A 180 12.60 6.99 -10.14
CA ASN A 180 13.44 5.79 -10.22
C ASN A 180 12.77 4.51 -9.68
N THR A 181 11.62 4.61 -9.02
CA THR A 181 10.91 3.40 -8.54
C THR A 181 10.33 2.60 -9.72
N ASN A 182 9.84 3.29 -10.75
CA ASN A 182 9.30 2.71 -11.98
C ASN A 182 9.56 3.69 -13.13
N LEU A 183 10.74 3.57 -13.76
CA LEU A 183 11.18 4.52 -14.78
C LEU A 183 10.26 4.53 -16.01
N VAL A 184 9.71 3.37 -16.39
CA VAL A 184 8.86 3.24 -17.58
C VAL A 184 7.57 4.05 -17.41
N GLU A 185 6.98 3.97 -16.26
CA GLU A 185 5.71 4.64 -15.92
C GLU A 185 5.93 6.10 -15.50
N ARG A 186 6.90 6.35 -14.63
CA ARG A 186 7.02 7.62 -13.91
C ARG A 186 7.87 8.67 -14.62
N ALA A 187 8.84 8.28 -15.45
CA ALA A 187 9.66 9.25 -16.15
C ALA A 187 8.87 10.03 -17.23
N PRO A 188 8.04 9.38 -18.08
CA PRO A 188 7.14 10.10 -18.98
C PRO A 188 6.17 11.01 -18.24
N LEU A 189 5.54 10.54 -17.15
CA LEU A 189 4.64 11.35 -16.34
C LEU A 189 5.33 12.57 -15.73
N MET A 190 6.56 12.45 -15.27
CA MET A 190 7.34 13.59 -14.77
C MET A 190 7.59 14.63 -15.85
N ASN A 191 7.82 14.22 -17.10
CA ASN A 191 7.98 15.14 -18.23
C ASN A 191 6.68 15.89 -18.54
N ILE A 192 5.53 15.21 -18.50
CA ILE A 192 4.20 15.81 -18.63
C ILE A 192 3.97 16.82 -17.50
N ALA A 193 4.24 16.43 -16.26
CA ALA A 193 4.08 17.31 -15.10
C ALA A 193 4.92 18.61 -15.22
N LYS A 194 6.13 18.53 -15.77
CA LYS A 194 6.97 19.70 -16.04
C LYS A 194 6.39 20.64 -17.09
N GLN A 195 5.61 20.12 -18.04
CA GLN A 195 4.93 20.92 -19.07
C GLN A 195 3.64 21.55 -18.54
N LYS A 196 2.96 20.91 -17.60
CA LYS A 196 1.65 21.30 -17.03
C LYS A 196 1.76 22.03 -15.69
N LYS A 197 2.74 22.94 -15.56
CA LYS A 197 2.96 23.74 -14.34
C LYS A 197 1.80 24.67 -14.00
N ASP A 198 0.92 24.93 -14.96
CA ASP A 198 -0.32 25.67 -14.77
C ASP A 198 -1.27 24.99 -13.77
N ILE A 199 -1.30 23.64 -13.73
CA ILE A 199 -2.19 22.86 -12.85
C ILE A 199 -1.47 21.86 -11.95
N ILE A 200 -0.18 21.56 -12.20
CA ILE A 200 0.59 20.55 -11.45
C ILE A 200 1.74 21.19 -10.68
N ASP A 201 1.81 20.92 -9.38
CA ASP A 201 2.94 21.27 -8.53
C ASP A 201 3.84 20.05 -8.33
N ILE A 202 5.11 20.19 -8.72
CA ILE A 202 6.12 19.15 -8.58
C ILE A 202 6.91 19.44 -7.31
N ASN A 203 6.76 18.58 -6.31
CA ASN A 203 7.44 18.70 -5.04
C ASN A 203 8.10 17.37 -4.63
N ASN A 204 9.36 17.46 -4.21
CA ASN A 204 10.10 16.33 -3.64
C ASN A 204 10.29 16.58 -2.16
N PHE A 205 9.61 15.77 -1.33
CA PHE A 205 9.71 15.86 0.12
C PHE A 205 10.69 14.80 0.63
N ALA A 206 11.70 15.25 1.38
CA ALA A 206 12.68 14.36 1.99
C ALA A 206 12.08 13.54 3.15
N GLU A 207 11.02 14.06 3.79
CA GLU A 207 10.38 13.44 4.95
C GLU A 207 8.91 13.10 4.68
N SER A 208 8.52 11.89 5.08
CA SER A 208 7.14 11.39 4.95
C SER A 208 6.12 12.32 5.59
N ASN A 209 6.41 12.87 6.77
CA ASN A 209 5.47 13.74 7.48
C ASN A 209 5.22 15.07 6.77
N THR A 210 6.25 15.66 6.15
CA THR A 210 6.13 16.88 5.33
C THR A 210 5.29 16.58 4.08
N TYR A 211 5.55 15.44 3.42
CA TYR A 211 4.74 14.99 2.30
C TYR A 211 3.25 14.84 2.66
N LEU A 212 2.94 14.15 3.77
CA LEU A 212 1.54 13.95 4.19
C LEU A 212 0.83 15.26 4.52
N LYS A 213 1.52 16.20 5.17
CA LYS A 213 0.99 17.53 5.46
C LYS A 213 0.68 18.28 4.16
N GLU A 214 1.60 18.28 3.22
CA GLU A 214 1.36 18.92 1.92
C GLU A 214 0.26 18.24 1.14
N LEU A 215 0.25 16.90 1.09
CA LEU A 215 -0.82 16.13 0.43
C LEU A 215 -2.20 16.53 0.95
N SER A 216 -2.34 16.80 2.25
CA SER A 216 -3.62 17.21 2.84
C SER A 216 -4.14 18.54 2.29
N ASN A 217 -3.30 19.37 1.69
CA ASN A 217 -3.64 20.69 1.14
C ASN A 217 -4.07 20.67 -0.34
N TYR A 218 -4.01 19.52 -1.03
CA TYR A 218 -4.33 19.44 -2.47
C TYR A 218 -5.68 18.77 -2.74
N SER A 219 -6.35 19.22 -3.79
CA SER A 219 -7.58 18.59 -4.29
C SER A 219 -7.30 17.27 -5.00
N PHE A 220 -6.16 17.18 -5.71
CA PHE A 220 -5.78 16.03 -6.52
C PHE A 220 -4.33 15.61 -6.26
N ASN A 221 -4.03 14.32 -6.46
CA ASN A 221 -2.68 13.77 -6.34
C ASN A 221 -2.39 12.77 -7.47
N LEU A 222 -1.24 12.88 -8.14
CA LEU A 222 -0.77 11.88 -9.09
C LEU A 222 -0.29 10.65 -8.34
N CYS A 223 -0.91 9.52 -8.61
CA CYS A 223 -0.63 8.23 -7.98
C CYS A 223 -0.18 7.20 -9.03
N PRO A 224 1.00 7.40 -9.66
CA PRO A 224 1.51 6.42 -10.62
C PRO A 224 1.83 5.10 -9.94
N GLU A 225 1.87 4.04 -10.75
CA GLU A 225 2.28 2.71 -10.30
C GLU A 225 3.61 2.75 -9.54
N GLY A 226 3.74 1.85 -8.59
CA GLY A 226 4.97 1.64 -7.83
C GLY A 226 5.83 0.56 -8.45
N ASN A 227 6.32 -0.37 -7.62
CA ASN A 227 6.96 -1.60 -8.09
C ASN A 227 5.96 -2.56 -8.78
N ASN A 228 4.66 -2.26 -8.65
CA ASN A 228 3.55 -2.95 -9.29
C ASN A 228 2.37 -1.96 -9.43
N TYR A 229 1.23 -2.40 -9.94
CA TYR A 229 0.01 -1.65 -10.35
C TYR A 229 -0.55 -0.66 -9.32
N GLU A 230 -0.22 -0.81 -8.04
CA GLU A 230 -0.77 -0.03 -6.93
C GLU A 230 0.34 0.64 -6.11
N SER A 231 0.05 1.80 -5.53
CA SER A 231 0.96 2.47 -4.59
C SER A 231 0.23 2.96 -3.34
N HIS A 232 0.94 3.07 -2.21
CA HIS A 232 0.41 3.64 -0.96
C HIS A 232 -0.18 5.05 -1.12
N ARG A 233 0.26 5.80 -2.16
CA ARG A 233 -0.23 7.17 -2.43
C ARG A 233 -1.73 7.26 -2.65
N ILE A 234 -2.34 6.23 -3.24
CA ILE A 234 -3.79 6.16 -3.42
C ILE A 234 -4.46 6.27 -2.04
N TRP A 235 -4.04 5.44 -1.11
CA TRP A 235 -4.64 5.32 0.21
C TRP A 235 -4.32 6.50 1.12
N GLU A 236 -3.10 7.02 1.06
CA GLU A 236 -2.71 8.26 1.74
C GLU A 236 -3.56 9.46 1.27
N SER A 237 -3.84 9.53 -0.04
CA SER A 237 -4.70 10.58 -0.60
C SER A 237 -6.12 10.49 -0.05
N LEU A 238 -6.69 9.29 0.02
CA LEU A 238 -8.06 9.09 0.49
C LEU A 238 -8.25 9.50 1.95
N ILE A 239 -7.25 9.28 2.82
CA ILE A 239 -7.30 9.74 4.22
C ILE A 239 -7.51 11.24 4.30
N PHE A 240 -6.90 12.01 3.40
CA PHE A 240 -6.96 13.46 3.42
C PHE A 240 -8.04 14.02 2.47
N LYS A 241 -8.94 13.19 1.94
CA LYS A 241 -9.95 13.60 0.95
C LYS A 241 -9.34 14.30 -0.26
N THR A 242 -8.14 13.89 -0.63
CA THR A 242 -7.47 14.26 -1.87
C THR A 242 -7.79 13.19 -2.90
N THR A 243 -8.29 13.57 -4.08
CA THR A 243 -8.67 12.59 -5.11
C THR A 243 -7.44 12.05 -5.82
N PRO A 244 -7.17 10.72 -5.75
CA PRO A 244 -6.10 10.10 -6.51
C PRO A 244 -6.40 10.12 -8.00
N ILE A 245 -5.40 10.49 -8.80
CA ILE A 245 -5.40 10.31 -10.26
C ILE A 245 -4.49 9.12 -10.57
N VAL A 246 -5.03 8.10 -11.21
CA VAL A 246 -4.36 6.83 -11.51
C VAL A 246 -4.50 6.47 -12.99
N ILE A 247 -3.65 5.55 -13.46
CA ILE A 247 -3.76 5.01 -14.82
C ILE A 247 -4.77 3.85 -14.88
N ASN A 248 -5.37 3.66 -16.04
CA ASN A 248 -6.29 2.57 -16.30
C ASN A 248 -5.53 1.23 -16.33
N ASN A 249 -5.78 0.40 -15.31
CA ASN A 249 -5.37 -1.00 -15.22
C ASN A 249 -6.44 -1.79 -14.47
N ILE A 250 -6.39 -3.12 -14.54
CA ILE A 250 -7.41 -3.98 -13.93
C ILE A 250 -7.51 -3.78 -12.42
N VAL A 251 -6.40 -3.54 -11.72
CA VAL A 251 -6.38 -3.30 -10.27
C VAL A 251 -7.16 -2.03 -9.92
N ASN A 252 -6.91 -0.94 -10.64
CA ASN A 252 -7.62 0.32 -10.44
C ASN A 252 -9.09 0.25 -10.90
N GLN A 253 -9.40 -0.56 -11.92
CA GLN A 253 -10.79 -0.85 -12.32
C GLN A 253 -11.54 -1.59 -11.22
N ASN A 254 -10.93 -2.60 -10.58
CA ASN A 254 -11.53 -3.28 -9.43
C ASN A 254 -11.86 -2.29 -8.30
N PHE A 255 -10.94 -1.40 -7.95
CA PHE A 255 -11.17 -0.37 -6.94
C PHE A 255 -12.29 0.60 -7.33
N TYR A 256 -12.30 1.03 -8.58
CA TYR A 256 -13.36 1.90 -9.10
C TYR A 256 -14.74 1.24 -9.02
N ASN A 257 -14.84 -0.04 -9.39
CA ASN A 257 -16.08 -0.82 -9.34
C ASN A 257 -16.57 -1.04 -7.90
N MET A 258 -15.65 -1.07 -6.93
CA MET A 258 -15.99 -1.09 -5.49
C MET A 258 -16.47 0.28 -4.97
N GLY A 259 -16.47 1.32 -5.80
CA GLY A 259 -16.89 2.66 -5.42
C GLY A 259 -15.80 3.54 -4.84
N ILE A 260 -14.55 3.11 -4.84
CA ILE A 260 -13.42 3.92 -4.36
C ILE A 260 -13.30 5.19 -5.21
N PRO A 261 -13.18 6.39 -4.60
CA PRO A 261 -13.15 7.65 -5.33
C PRO A 261 -11.81 7.88 -6.04
N LEU A 262 -11.74 7.48 -7.30
CA LEU A 262 -10.59 7.61 -8.18
C LEU A 262 -10.93 8.42 -9.43
N ILE A 263 -9.96 9.12 -9.99
CA ILE A 263 -9.94 9.55 -11.39
C ILE A 263 -9.02 8.59 -12.14
N ILE A 264 -9.58 7.85 -13.09
CA ILE A 264 -8.83 6.92 -13.93
C ILE A 264 -8.63 7.57 -15.29
N LEU A 265 -7.39 7.66 -15.75
CA LEU A 265 -6.98 8.12 -17.06
C LEU A 265 -6.52 6.92 -17.90
N ASP A 266 -6.82 6.91 -19.19
CA ASP A 266 -6.37 5.86 -20.09
C ASP A 266 -4.88 5.99 -20.39
N SER A 267 -4.39 7.23 -20.42
CA SER A 267 -2.98 7.56 -20.60
C SER A 267 -2.60 8.80 -19.79
N TRP A 268 -1.37 8.87 -19.30
CA TRP A 268 -0.86 10.11 -18.70
C TRP A 268 -0.84 11.28 -19.69
N ASN A 269 -0.81 11.01 -21.00
CA ASN A 269 -0.93 12.05 -22.03
C ASN A 269 -2.27 12.79 -21.97
N ASP A 270 -3.31 12.19 -21.43
CA ASP A 270 -4.62 12.83 -21.26
C ASP A 270 -4.50 14.10 -20.41
N LEU A 271 -3.56 14.14 -19.44
CA LEU A 271 -3.29 15.32 -18.62
C LEU A 271 -2.89 16.55 -19.44
N ILE A 272 -2.30 16.37 -20.63
CA ILE A 272 -1.84 17.48 -21.48
C ILE A 272 -3.00 18.41 -21.84
N ASN A 273 -4.17 17.82 -22.10
CA ASN A 273 -5.35 18.53 -22.56
C ASN A 273 -6.36 18.85 -21.46
N LEU A 274 -6.15 18.33 -20.23
CA LEU A 274 -7.05 18.56 -19.10
C LEU A 274 -6.75 19.89 -18.39
N THR A 275 -7.82 20.52 -17.96
CA THR A 275 -7.80 21.66 -17.02
C THR A 275 -8.26 21.20 -15.62
N ILE A 276 -8.04 22.03 -14.61
CA ILE A 276 -8.58 21.77 -13.26
C ILE A 276 -10.10 21.65 -13.28
N ASN A 277 -10.78 22.49 -14.08
CA ASN A 277 -12.23 22.41 -14.21
C ASN A 277 -12.70 21.07 -14.81
N ASP A 278 -11.96 20.51 -15.73
CA ASP A 278 -12.30 19.19 -16.30
C ASP A 278 -12.09 18.09 -15.26
N LEU A 279 -11.04 18.15 -14.45
CA LEU A 279 -10.84 17.23 -13.34
C LEU A 279 -11.98 17.33 -12.32
N HIS A 280 -12.46 18.53 -11.98
CA HIS A 280 -13.64 18.69 -11.11
C HIS A 280 -14.90 18.10 -11.73
N LYS A 281 -15.14 18.27 -13.04
CA LYS A 281 -16.27 17.64 -13.74
C LYS A 281 -16.19 16.12 -13.66
N ILE A 282 -15.02 15.54 -13.96
CA ILE A 282 -14.79 14.08 -13.85
C ILE A 282 -14.99 13.62 -12.42
N ASN A 283 -14.52 14.39 -11.43
CA ASN A 283 -14.60 14.06 -10.02
C ASN A 283 -15.99 14.27 -9.39
N LYS A 284 -16.92 14.91 -10.08
CA LYS A 284 -18.26 15.23 -9.55
C LYS A 284 -18.97 14.00 -8.96
N LYS A 285 -18.79 12.82 -9.59
CA LYS A 285 -19.35 11.53 -9.13
C LYS A 285 -18.76 11.05 -7.81
N ASN A 286 -17.61 11.58 -7.38
CA ASN A 286 -16.93 11.20 -6.15
C ASN A 286 -17.23 12.12 -4.96
N LEU A 287 -17.81 13.32 -5.19
CA LEU A 287 -17.97 14.35 -4.16
C LEU A 287 -18.76 13.89 -2.92
N ASN A 288 -19.73 13.00 -3.10
CA ASN A 288 -20.57 12.47 -2.01
C ASN A 288 -20.07 11.12 -1.48
N LYS A 289 -18.92 10.62 -1.93
CA LYS A 289 -18.39 9.35 -1.45
C LYS A 289 -17.62 9.54 -0.14
N ASN A 290 -17.67 8.52 0.70
CA ASN A 290 -16.84 8.47 1.89
C ASN A 290 -15.43 7.99 1.51
N TYR A 291 -14.49 8.94 1.41
CA TYR A 291 -13.10 8.65 1.05
C TYR A 291 -12.38 7.79 2.10
N GLU A 292 -12.66 8.06 3.38
CA GLU A 292 -11.91 7.50 4.50
C GLU A 292 -12.27 6.04 4.79
N ILE A 293 -13.48 5.62 4.44
CA ILE A 293 -13.96 4.26 4.74
C ILE A 293 -13.06 3.17 4.13
N PHE A 294 -12.50 3.43 2.94
CA PHE A 294 -11.68 2.45 2.24
C PHE A 294 -10.27 2.28 2.82
N VAL A 295 -9.87 3.16 3.73
CA VAL A 295 -8.63 3.04 4.50
C VAL A 295 -8.87 2.66 5.96
N ASP A 296 -10.14 2.47 6.37
CA ASP A 296 -10.52 2.01 7.70
C ASP A 296 -10.42 0.49 7.80
N LEU A 297 -9.64 0.01 8.75
CA LEU A 297 -9.47 -1.42 9.01
C LEU A 297 -10.79 -2.10 9.39
N ASN A 298 -11.69 -1.43 10.11
CA ASN A 298 -12.94 -2.05 10.56
C ASN A 298 -13.91 -2.25 9.40
N PHE A 299 -13.90 -1.38 8.40
CA PHE A 299 -14.65 -1.62 7.15
C PHE A 299 -14.23 -2.96 6.52
N TRP A 300 -12.94 -3.19 6.35
CA TRP A 300 -12.43 -4.41 5.72
C TRP A 300 -12.67 -5.64 6.57
N LYS A 301 -12.55 -5.53 7.91
CA LYS A 301 -12.96 -6.60 8.82
C LYS A 301 -14.43 -6.97 8.63
N SER A 302 -15.30 -5.99 8.48
CA SER A 302 -16.73 -6.24 8.22
C SER A 302 -16.95 -6.94 6.88
N GLN A 303 -16.25 -6.53 5.80
CA GLN A 303 -16.34 -7.21 4.51
C GLN A 303 -15.87 -8.67 4.60
N ILE A 304 -14.79 -8.93 5.34
CA ILE A 304 -14.28 -10.30 5.55
C ILE A 304 -15.28 -11.12 6.37
N GLN A 305 -15.92 -10.53 7.39
CA GLN A 305 -16.95 -11.26 8.17
C GLN A 305 -18.18 -11.59 7.31
N LEU A 306 -18.62 -10.69 6.44
CA LEU A 306 -19.71 -10.95 5.50
C LEU A 306 -19.39 -12.10 4.55
N ALA A 307 -18.14 -12.29 4.17
CA ALA A 307 -17.73 -13.41 3.32
C ALA A 307 -17.72 -14.78 4.05
N LYS A 308 -17.89 -14.80 5.39
CA LYS A 308 -18.05 -16.05 6.18
C LYS A 308 -19.47 -16.61 6.13
N SER A 309 -20.47 -15.78 5.84
CA SER A 309 -21.86 -16.20 5.65
C SER A 309 -22.05 -16.84 4.28
#